data_9b650ef70b3f611159648ba176e1fdeb
#
_entry.id   9b650ef70b3f611159648ba176e1fdeb
#
_cell.length_a   1.000
_cell.length_b   1.000
_cell.length_c   1.000
_cell.angle_alpha   90.00
_cell.angle_beta   90.00
_cell.angle_gamma   90.00
#
_symmetry.space_group_name_H-M   'P 1'
#
loop_
_entity.id
_entity.type
_entity.pdbx_description
1 polymer ?
#
loop_
_entity_poly.entity_id
_entity_poly.type
_entity_poly.pdbx_seq_one_letter_code
_entity_poly.pdbx_strand_id
1 'polypeptide(L)'
;MQKDYETFVEKLEIGIYEATGIPRENISFEKEGGRFAPVGDRLLVKFAEHDDAWEVCGLYTQELFKSYQNGSPFEKIIKEITDDLNRIKKADIYEKTRVIRDYEKTKPRLFIRLLNADKYSADLQDAVYKTLGDIALVLYMKVTEYEGCVTSTKIRQGMLEQWGKECDEVFKEAILNTYFMSPPRIYRWEQMIFNPEYEGESFMNLGDKCELKKDAMGNCLSTTKKTNGAVAVFLPGVAEQLAYLLDSDFYMVFTSVHEVMIHNDKFVEPEDLQCVLRDTIREATPKEDYLTSRIYQYNRETHKFICVTPLEEDEK
;
A
#
# COMPACT_ATOMS: atom_id res chain seq x y z
N MET A 1 -22.49 -14.93 -16.16
CA MET A 1 -21.40 -14.20 -15.49
C MET A 1 -20.84 -14.95 -14.29
N GLN A 2 -21.59 -15.23 -13.22
CA GLN A 2 -21.07 -15.93 -12.05
C GLN A 2 -20.58 -17.38 -12.36
N LYS A 3 -21.37 -18.14 -13.13
CA LYS A 3 -21.04 -19.50 -13.54
C LYS A 3 -19.80 -19.57 -14.45
N ASP A 4 -19.57 -18.58 -15.27
CA ASP A 4 -18.39 -18.50 -16.14
C ASP A 4 -17.13 -18.17 -15.34
N TYR A 5 -17.24 -17.37 -14.28
CA TYR A 5 -16.15 -17.05 -13.39
C TYR A 5 -15.75 -18.27 -12.55
N GLU A 6 -16.70 -18.98 -11.95
CA GLU A 6 -16.43 -20.21 -11.20
C GLU A 6 -15.73 -21.26 -12.08
N THR A 7 -16.22 -21.43 -13.32
CA THR A 7 -15.57 -22.33 -14.29
C THR A 7 -14.16 -21.87 -14.67
N PHE A 8 -13.92 -20.56 -14.73
CA PHE A 8 -12.57 -20.02 -14.98
C PHE A 8 -11.62 -20.31 -13.82
N VAL A 9 -12.06 -20.15 -12.57
CA VAL A 9 -11.27 -20.48 -11.38
C VAL A 9 -10.90 -21.96 -11.35
N GLU A 10 -11.86 -22.87 -11.62
CA GLU A 10 -11.58 -24.32 -11.72
C GLU A 10 -10.56 -24.62 -12.83
N LYS A 11 -10.65 -23.94 -13.98
CA LYS A 11 -9.66 -24.09 -15.06
C LYS A 11 -8.28 -23.58 -14.64
N LEU A 12 -8.20 -22.50 -13.86
CA LEU A 12 -6.92 -22.00 -13.33
C LEU A 12 -6.27 -23.01 -12.41
N GLU A 13 -7.02 -23.63 -11.50
CA GLU A 13 -6.50 -24.70 -10.61
C GLU A 13 -5.89 -25.85 -11.41
N ILE A 14 -6.62 -26.33 -12.43
CA ILE A 14 -6.16 -27.41 -13.30
C ILE A 14 -4.92 -26.98 -14.10
N GLY A 15 -4.95 -25.81 -14.72
CA GLY A 15 -3.84 -25.31 -15.54
C GLY A 15 -2.56 -25.09 -14.73
N ILE A 16 -2.66 -24.58 -13.48
CA ILE A 16 -1.52 -24.45 -12.57
C ILE A 16 -0.96 -25.80 -12.19
N TYR A 17 -1.83 -26.79 -11.83
CA TYR A 17 -1.39 -28.14 -11.55
C TYR A 17 -0.64 -28.76 -12.74
N GLU A 18 -1.20 -28.68 -13.95
CA GLU A 18 -0.59 -29.25 -15.17
C GLU A 18 0.75 -28.58 -15.52
N ALA A 19 0.85 -27.26 -15.35
CA ALA A 19 2.05 -26.51 -15.71
C ALA A 19 3.17 -26.58 -14.66
N THR A 20 2.85 -26.74 -13.38
CA THR A 20 3.82 -26.65 -12.27
C THR A 20 4.06 -27.95 -11.53
N GLY A 21 3.14 -28.94 -11.63
CA GLY A 21 3.14 -30.16 -10.83
C GLY A 21 2.77 -29.95 -9.35
N ILE A 22 2.36 -28.73 -8.95
CA ILE A 22 1.92 -28.45 -7.59
C ILE A 22 0.61 -29.22 -7.32
N PRO A 23 0.54 -30.07 -6.28
CA PRO A 23 -0.64 -30.86 -5.97
C PRO A 23 -1.90 -30.00 -5.80
N ARG A 24 -3.06 -30.48 -6.28
CA ARG A 24 -4.32 -29.72 -6.21
C ARG A 24 -4.76 -29.40 -4.79
N GLU A 25 -4.44 -30.24 -3.80
CA GLU A 25 -4.65 -29.99 -2.38
C GLU A 25 -3.87 -28.77 -1.85
N ASN A 26 -2.84 -28.36 -2.57
CA ASN A 26 -2.03 -27.16 -2.29
C ASN A 26 -2.53 -25.90 -3.01
N ILE A 27 -3.64 -26.01 -3.76
CA ILE A 27 -4.28 -24.91 -4.46
C ILE A 27 -5.69 -24.75 -3.88
N SER A 28 -6.02 -23.57 -3.36
CA SER A 28 -7.31 -23.32 -2.74
C SER A 28 -7.85 -21.94 -3.09
N PHE A 29 -9.16 -21.86 -3.36
CA PHE A 29 -9.83 -20.61 -3.64
C PHE A 29 -10.38 -19.99 -2.34
N GLU A 30 -10.14 -18.71 -2.12
CA GLU A 30 -10.66 -17.93 -1.00
C GLU A 30 -11.38 -16.69 -1.53
N LYS A 31 -12.64 -16.52 -1.11
CA LYS A 31 -13.44 -15.34 -1.46
C LYS A 31 -13.01 -14.12 -0.67
N GLU A 32 -13.32 -12.95 -1.24
CA GLU A 32 -13.16 -11.65 -0.58
C GLU A 32 -13.75 -11.67 0.85
N GLY A 33 -13.03 -11.08 1.80
CA GLY A 33 -13.34 -11.09 3.23
C GLY A 33 -12.68 -12.23 4.01
N GLY A 34 -12.03 -13.19 3.34
CA GLY A 34 -11.24 -14.24 3.97
C GLY A 34 -9.90 -13.74 4.52
N ARG A 35 -9.25 -14.57 5.36
CA ARG A 35 -7.98 -14.23 6.02
C ARG A 35 -6.86 -13.87 5.03
N PHE A 36 -6.77 -14.60 3.92
CA PHE A 36 -5.75 -14.39 2.88
C PHE A 36 -6.29 -13.65 1.65
N ALA A 37 -7.57 -13.30 1.67
CA ALA A 37 -8.27 -12.54 0.64
C ALA A 37 -9.07 -11.37 1.26
N PRO A 38 -8.43 -10.44 2.00
CA PRO A 38 -9.15 -9.33 2.65
C PRO A 38 -9.81 -8.42 1.62
N VAL A 39 -9.22 -8.31 0.44
CA VAL A 39 -9.71 -7.53 -0.70
C VAL A 39 -9.57 -8.34 -1.97
N GLY A 40 -10.70 -8.59 -2.64
CA GLY A 40 -10.79 -9.38 -3.87
C GLY A 40 -10.53 -10.88 -3.68
N ASP A 41 -11.20 -11.68 -4.49
CA ASP A 41 -11.07 -13.13 -4.49
C ASP A 41 -9.64 -13.57 -4.85
N ARG A 42 -9.14 -14.62 -4.18
CA ARG A 42 -7.79 -15.13 -4.42
C ARG A 42 -7.74 -16.63 -4.62
N LEU A 43 -6.89 -17.05 -5.55
CA LEU A 43 -6.43 -18.43 -5.63
C LEU A 43 -5.08 -18.53 -4.91
N LEU A 44 -5.04 -19.28 -3.81
CA LEU A 44 -3.86 -19.47 -2.97
C LEU A 44 -3.11 -20.71 -3.45
N VAL A 45 -1.85 -20.55 -3.81
CA VAL A 45 -0.97 -21.62 -4.30
C VAL A 45 0.17 -21.83 -3.30
N LYS A 46 0.14 -22.95 -2.57
CA LYS A 46 1.23 -23.38 -1.68
C LYS A 46 2.30 -24.06 -2.54
N PHE A 47 3.43 -23.42 -2.76
CA PHE A 47 4.42 -23.86 -3.73
C PHE A 47 5.75 -24.36 -3.14
N ALA A 48 6.00 -24.10 -1.85
CA ALA A 48 7.16 -24.63 -1.13
C ALA A 48 6.82 -24.89 0.33
N GLU A 49 7.27 -26.05 0.86
CA GLU A 49 7.12 -26.47 2.24
C GLU A 49 8.46 -26.33 2.97
N HIS A 50 8.42 -25.80 4.20
CA HIS A 50 9.54 -25.69 5.12
C HIS A 50 9.15 -26.32 6.46
N ASP A 51 10.11 -26.53 7.35
CA ASP A 51 9.90 -27.22 8.63
C ASP A 51 8.79 -26.61 9.49
N ASP A 52 8.58 -25.28 9.41
CA ASP A 52 7.65 -24.52 10.25
C ASP A 52 6.65 -23.67 9.46
N ALA A 53 6.70 -23.67 8.12
CA ALA A 53 5.87 -22.79 7.29
C ALA A 53 5.70 -23.28 5.85
N TRP A 54 4.69 -22.69 5.16
CA TRP A 54 4.50 -22.78 3.73
C TRP A 54 4.75 -21.43 3.06
N GLU A 55 5.39 -21.44 1.90
CA GLU A 55 5.35 -20.32 0.99
C GLU A 55 4.07 -20.39 0.15
N VAL A 56 3.28 -19.31 0.21
CA VAL A 56 1.98 -19.24 -0.46
C VAL A 56 1.93 -18.02 -1.37
N CYS A 57 1.57 -18.22 -2.63
CA CYS A 57 1.26 -17.14 -3.58
C CYS A 57 -0.25 -16.95 -3.68
N GLY A 58 -0.74 -15.72 -3.52
CA GLY A 58 -2.15 -15.37 -3.72
C GLY A 58 -2.35 -14.66 -5.05
N LEU A 59 -3.13 -15.26 -5.96
CA LEU A 59 -3.44 -14.72 -7.29
C LEU A 59 -4.80 -14.01 -7.27
N TYR A 60 -4.90 -12.78 -7.76
CA TYR A 60 -6.15 -12.04 -7.90
C TYR A 60 -6.99 -12.60 -9.06
N THR A 61 -7.94 -13.47 -8.75
CA THR A 61 -8.70 -14.21 -9.76
C THR A 61 -9.63 -13.35 -10.60
N GLN A 62 -10.20 -12.28 -10.02
CA GLN A 62 -11.08 -11.37 -10.75
C GLN A 62 -10.32 -10.58 -11.83
N GLU A 63 -9.07 -10.19 -11.57
CA GLU A 63 -8.24 -9.50 -12.56
C GLU A 63 -7.81 -10.42 -13.69
N LEU A 64 -7.41 -11.65 -13.34
CA LEU A 64 -7.10 -12.68 -14.31
C LEU A 64 -8.31 -13.01 -15.19
N PHE A 65 -9.51 -13.05 -14.61
CA PHE A 65 -10.76 -13.25 -15.36
C PHE A 65 -11.08 -12.09 -16.29
N LYS A 66 -10.91 -10.84 -15.85
CA LYS A 66 -11.05 -9.66 -16.72
C LYS A 66 -10.08 -9.70 -17.88
N SER A 67 -8.82 -10.06 -17.63
CA SER A 67 -7.82 -10.22 -18.69
C SER A 67 -8.22 -11.29 -19.70
N TYR A 68 -8.72 -12.42 -19.22
CA TYR A 68 -9.25 -13.50 -20.05
C TYR A 68 -10.46 -13.06 -20.91
N GLN A 69 -11.41 -12.35 -20.30
CA GLN A 69 -12.60 -11.78 -21.01
C GLN A 69 -12.19 -10.76 -22.07
N ASN A 70 -11.13 -10.01 -21.84
CA ASN A 70 -10.56 -9.04 -22.78
C ASN A 70 -9.73 -9.67 -23.90
N GLY A 71 -9.73 -11.02 -24.00
CA GLY A 71 -9.11 -11.76 -25.09
C GLY A 71 -7.70 -12.27 -24.85
N SER A 72 -7.16 -12.19 -23.62
CA SER A 72 -5.88 -12.82 -23.30
C SER A 72 -6.02 -14.35 -23.37
N PRO A 73 -5.18 -15.07 -24.18
CA PRO A 73 -5.21 -16.52 -24.23
C PRO A 73 -4.97 -17.14 -22.87
N PHE A 74 -5.73 -18.20 -22.53
CA PHE A 74 -5.62 -18.88 -21.25
C PHE A 74 -4.21 -19.42 -21.00
N GLU A 75 -3.57 -19.97 -22.02
CA GLU A 75 -2.20 -20.51 -21.98
C GLU A 75 -1.18 -19.41 -21.63
N LYS A 76 -1.42 -18.18 -22.09
CA LYS A 76 -0.58 -17.02 -21.75
C LYS A 76 -0.70 -16.69 -20.26
N ILE A 77 -1.93 -16.69 -19.71
CA ILE A 77 -2.18 -16.44 -18.28
C ILE A 77 -1.48 -17.51 -17.43
N ILE A 78 -1.61 -18.78 -17.78
CA ILE A 78 -0.93 -19.89 -17.06
C ILE A 78 0.58 -19.74 -17.14
N LYS A 79 1.14 -19.37 -18.31
CA LYS A 79 2.56 -19.15 -18.47
C LYS A 79 3.06 -18.00 -17.57
N GLU A 80 2.38 -16.87 -17.53
CA GLU A 80 2.74 -15.72 -16.69
C GLU A 80 2.74 -16.13 -15.21
N ILE A 81 1.70 -16.83 -14.74
CA ILE A 81 1.62 -17.37 -13.37
C ILE A 81 2.80 -18.30 -13.08
N THR A 82 3.13 -19.19 -13.99
CA THR A 82 4.22 -20.16 -13.83
C THR A 82 5.58 -19.45 -13.77
N ASP A 83 5.79 -18.47 -14.62
CA ASP A 83 7.02 -17.66 -14.64
C ASP A 83 7.17 -16.87 -13.33
N ASP A 84 6.08 -16.31 -12.79
CA ASP A 84 6.05 -15.62 -11.51
C ASP A 84 6.37 -16.56 -10.34
N LEU A 85 5.73 -17.72 -10.26
CA LEU A 85 6.03 -18.74 -9.24
C LEU A 85 7.49 -19.18 -9.27
N ASN A 86 8.05 -19.36 -10.47
CA ASN A 86 9.46 -19.72 -10.63
C ASN A 86 10.40 -18.59 -10.20
N ARG A 87 10.03 -17.32 -10.44
CA ARG A 87 10.78 -16.14 -9.96
C ARG A 87 10.77 -16.07 -8.44
N ILE A 88 9.60 -16.26 -7.82
CA ILE A 88 9.43 -16.24 -6.36
C ILE A 88 10.28 -17.34 -5.72
N LYS A 89 10.24 -18.59 -6.24
CA LYS A 89 11.09 -19.69 -5.76
C LYS A 89 12.58 -19.34 -5.80
N LYS A 90 13.05 -18.75 -6.92
CA LYS A 90 14.46 -18.35 -7.06
C LYS A 90 14.86 -17.20 -6.15
N ALA A 91 13.91 -16.38 -5.72
CA ALA A 91 14.16 -15.24 -4.86
C ALA A 91 14.51 -15.63 -3.42
N ASP A 92 14.32 -16.91 -3.03
CA ASP A 92 14.62 -17.46 -1.70
C ASP A 92 14.03 -16.59 -0.57
N ILE A 93 12.72 -16.35 -0.69
CA ILE A 93 12.00 -15.43 0.19
C ILE A 93 11.98 -15.94 1.63
N TYR A 94 11.83 -17.26 1.81
CA TYR A 94 11.79 -17.87 3.12
C TYR A 94 13.08 -17.59 3.92
N GLU A 95 14.26 -17.89 3.38
CA GLU A 95 15.53 -17.64 4.07
C GLU A 95 15.77 -16.15 4.30
N LYS A 96 15.43 -15.30 3.33
CA LYS A 96 15.51 -13.85 3.49
C LYS A 96 14.57 -13.32 4.57
N THR A 97 13.41 -13.96 4.77
CA THR A 97 12.45 -13.58 5.81
C THR A 97 12.93 -14.00 7.19
N ARG A 98 13.71 -15.08 7.33
CA ARG A 98 14.26 -15.53 8.63
C ARG A 98 15.12 -14.48 9.34
N VAL A 99 15.67 -13.52 8.58
CA VAL A 99 16.41 -12.37 9.15
C VAL A 99 15.56 -11.60 10.17
N ILE A 100 14.23 -11.66 10.07
CA ILE A 100 13.29 -11.00 10.97
C ILE A 100 13.48 -11.41 12.46
N ARG A 101 14.10 -12.57 12.74
CA ARG A 101 14.39 -13.03 14.11
C ARG A 101 15.52 -12.21 14.79
N ASP A 102 16.34 -11.52 14.01
CA ASP A 102 17.47 -10.70 14.47
C ASP A 102 17.14 -9.22 14.25
N TYR A 103 16.90 -8.48 15.35
CA TYR A 103 16.50 -7.09 15.27
C TYR A 103 17.54 -6.21 14.56
N GLU A 104 18.82 -6.38 14.84
CA GLU A 104 19.87 -5.53 14.25
C GLU A 104 19.97 -5.71 12.73
N LYS A 105 19.67 -6.91 12.23
CA LYS A 105 19.60 -7.17 10.78
C LYS A 105 18.27 -6.70 10.17
N THR A 106 17.21 -6.69 10.96
CA THR A 106 15.87 -6.28 10.54
C THR A 106 15.70 -4.76 10.54
N LYS A 107 16.24 -4.10 11.56
CA LYS A 107 16.15 -2.65 11.80
C LYS A 107 16.33 -1.79 10.54
N PRO A 108 17.39 -1.93 9.70
CA PRO A 108 17.60 -1.10 8.51
C PRO A 108 16.60 -1.40 7.37
N ARG A 109 15.80 -2.45 7.50
CA ARG A 109 14.82 -2.90 6.51
C ARG A 109 13.37 -2.57 6.89
N LEU A 110 13.17 -2.03 8.10
CA LEU A 110 11.85 -1.63 8.58
C LEU A 110 11.35 -0.40 7.83
N PHE A 111 10.07 -0.38 7.51
CA PHE A 111 9.41 0.76 6.89
C PHE A 111 7.90 0.74 7.15
N ILE A 112 7.22 1.85 6.83
CA ILE A 112 5.78 2.03 7.08
C ILE A 112 5.02 1.96 5.75
N ARG A 113 3.88 1.27 5.76
CA ARG A 113 2.83 1.36 4.73
C ARG A 113 1.52 1.78 5.34
N LEU A 114 0.69 2.46 4.55
CA LEU A 114 -0.67 2.80 4.93
C LEU A 114 -1.64 1.72 4.46
N LEU A 115 -2.60 1.38 5.31
CA LEU A 115 -3.76 0.54 4.97
C LEU A 115 -5.02 1.16 5.55
N ASN A 116 -6.18 0.88 4.96
CA ASN A 116 -7.45 1.17 5.62
C ASN A 116 -7.67 0.21 6.79
N ALA A 117 -7.85 0.72 8.00
CA ALA A 117 -7.92 -0.08 9.23
C ALA A 117 -9.16 -0.96 9.28
N ASP A 118 -10.31 -0.47 8.80
CA ASP A 118 -11.58 -1.19 8.84
C ASP A 118 -11.58 -2.33 7.82
N LYS A 119 -11.17 -2.02 6.59
CA LYS A 119 -11.13 -2.97 5.48
C LYS A 119 -10.13 -4.12 5.70
N TYR A 120 -9.00 -3.84 6.33
CA TYR A 120 -7.94 -4.81 6.61
C TYR A 120 -7.92 -5.27 8.07
N SER A 121 -9.02 -5.09 8.83
CA SER A 121 -9.09 -5.40 10.26
C SER A 121 -8.66 -6.83 10.61
N ALA A 122 -9.08 -7.83 9.83
CA ALA A 122 -8.67 -9.23 10.02
C ALA A 122 -7.17 -9.45 9.81
N ASP A 123 -6.57 -8.74 8.85
CA ASP A 123 -5.15 -8.81 8.51
C ASP A 123 -4.25 -8.03 9.48
N LEU A 124 -4.85 -7.08 10.20
CA LEU A 124 -4.20 -6.23 11.20
C LEU A 124 -4.24 -6.82 12.63
N GLN A 125 -5.00 -7.88 12.87
CA GLN A 125 -5.30 -8.41 14.20
C GLN A 125 -4.06 -8.61 15.10
N ASP A 126 -2.95 -9.05 14.55
CA ASP A 126 -1.67 -9.29 15.24
C ASP A 126 -0.52 -8.44 14.69
N ALA A 127 -0.79 -7.52 13.76
CA ALA A 127 0.19 -6.64 13.19
C ALA A 127 0.60 -5.52 14.16
N VAL A 128 1.80 -4.97 13.96
CA VAL A 128 2.25 -3.77 14.66
C VAL A 128 1.86 -2.54 13.83
N TYR A 129 0.96 -1.72 14.35
CA TYR A 129 0.49 -0.52 13.66
C TYR A 129 0.06 0.59 14.62
N LYS A 130 -0.04 1.81 14.10
CA LYS A 130 -0.67 2.97 14.75
C LYS A 130 -1.81 3.46 13.88
N THR A 131 -2.81 4.11 14.45
CA THR A 131 -3.96 4.61 13.69
C THR A 131 -4.10 6.12 13.73
N LEU A 132 -4.62 6.67 12.64
CA LEU A 132 -5.21 7.99 12.54
C LEU A 132 -6.58 7.83 11.87
N GLY A 133 -7.66 7.89 12.65
CA GLY A 133 -8.99 7.54 12.15
C GLY A 133 -9.04 6.12 11.59
N ASP A 134 -9.44 5.98 10.32
CA ASP A 134 -9.48 4.71 9.58
C ASP A 134 -8.18 4.40 8.81
N ILE A 135 -7.14 5.21 8.96
CA ILE A 135 -5.81 4.97 8.38
C ILE A 135 -4.94 4.24 9.39
N ALA A 136 -4.42 3.07 9.03
CA ALA A 136 -3.42 2.34 9.78
C ALA A 136 -2.03 2.56 9.17
N LEU A 137 -1.09 3.05 9.98
CA LEU A 137 0.34 3.10 9.69
C LEU A 137 0.94 1.77 10.13
N VAL A 138 1.20 0.87 9.21
CA VAL A 138 1.56 -0.51 9.50
C VAL A 138 3.06 -0.73 9.32
N LEU A 139 3.67 -1.41 10.29
CA LEU A 139 5.09 -1.72 10.28
C LEU A 139 5.38 -2.94 9.39
N TYR A 140 6.30 -2.76 8.44
CA TYR A 140 6.76 -3.79 7.51
C TYR A 140 8.28 -3.93 7.54
N MET A 141 8.77 -5.11 7.15
CA MET A 141 10.17 -5.34 6.80
C MET A 141 10.29 -5.61 5.29
N LYS A 142 11.22 -4.92 4.62
CA LYS A 142 11.60 -5.23 3.25
C LYS A 142 12.40 -6.53 3.20
N VAL A 143 11.87 -7.54 2.52
CA VAL A 143 12.52 -8.85 2.33
C VAL A 143 13.49 -8.78 1.17
N THR A 144 13.02 -8.36 0.00
CA THR A 144 13.83 -8.21 -1.21
C THR A 144 13.24 -7.15 -2.13
N GLU A 145 14.02 -6.69 -3.09
CA GLU A 145 13.59 -5.79 -4.17
C GLU A 145 14.14 -6.33 -5.48
N TYR A 146 13.27 -6.46 -6.46
CA TYR A 146 13.63 -6.93 -7.80
C TYR A 146 12.84 -6.14 -8.84
N GLU A 147 13.53 -5.54 -9.81
CA GLU A 147 12.94 -4.73 -10.90
C GLU A 147 11.93 -3.69 -10.39
N GLY A 148 12.24 -3.02 -9.27
CA GLY A 148 11.37 -2.02 -8.65
C GLY A 148 10.20 -2.57 -7.81
N CYS A 149 9.95 -3.89 -7.84
CA CYS A 149 8.97 -4.54 -7.01
C CYS A 149 9.55 -4.89 -5.63
N VAL A 150 8.93 -4.39 -4.56
CA VAL A 150 9.35 -4.65 -3.17
C VAL A 150 8.52 -5.77 -2.58
N THR A 151 9.16 -6.90 -2.26
CA THR A 151 8.56 -7.94 -1.42
C THR A 151 8.79 -7.58 0.04
N SER A 152 7.74 -7.65 0.84
CA SER A 152 7.76 -7.25 2.25
C SER A 152 6.87 -8.15 3.09
N THR A 153 7.15 -8.18 4.40
CA THR A 153 6.32 -8.87 5.38
C THR A 153 5.93 -7.90 6.51
N LYS A 154 4.72 -8.07 7.07
CA LYS A 154 4.28 -7.31 8.24
C LYS A 154 5.02 -7.75 9.48
N ILE A 155 5.30 -6.81 10.35
CA ILE A 155 5.79 -7.10 11.69
C ILE A 155 4.60 -7.42 12.59
N ARG A 156 4.71 -8.51 13.33
CA ARG A 156 3.70 -9.01 14.27
C ARG A 156 4.06 -8.65 15.70
N GLN A 157 3.06 -8.55 16.59
CA GLN A 157 3.27 -8.20 18.00
C GLN A 157 4.29 -9.13 18.70
N GLY A 158 4.17 -10.45 18.47
CA GLY A 158 5.11 -11.42 19.05
C GLY A 158 6.58 -11.24 18.60
N MET A 159 6.84 -10.52 17.50
CA MET A 159 8.21 -10.17 17.08
C MET A 159 8.79 -9.05 17.93
N LEU A 160 8.00 -8.06 18.34
CA LEU A 160 8.45 -7.01 19.28
C LEU A 160 8.87 -7.64 20.60
N GLU A 161 8.06 -8.57 21.13
CA GLU A 161 8.35 -9.31 22.35
C GLU A 161 9.67 -10.11 22.21
N GLN A 162 9.85 -10.81 21.10
CA GLN A 162 11.07 -11.57 20.81
C GLN A 162 12.31 -10.68 20.71
N TRP A 163 12.17 -9.47 20.17
CA TRP A 163 13.25 -8.49 20.07
C TRP A 163 13.51 -7.76 21.39
N GLY A 164 12.59 -7.82 22.37
CA GLY A 164 12.62 -7.01 23.58
C GLY A 164 12.57 -5.53 23.29
N LYS A 165 11.75 -5.12 22.30
CA LYS A 165 11.65 -3.75 21.81
C LYS A 165 10.26 -3.17 22.01
N GLU A 166 10.22 -1.89 22.39
CA GLU A 166 8.97 -1.14 22.48
C GLU A 166 8.50 -0.67 21.08
N CYS A 167 7.16 -0.69 20.88
CA CYS A 167 6.53 -0.29 19.63
C CYS A 167 7.00 1.09 19.16
N ASP A 168 7.05 2.09 20.06
CA ASP A 168 7.43 3.46 19.72
C ASP A 168 8.88 3.60 19.28
N GLU A 169 9.80 2.81 19.85
CA GLU A 169 11.20 2.77 19.43
C GLU A 169 11.30 2.27 17.98
N VAL A 170 10.66 1.13 17.70
CA VAL A 170 10.70 0.50 16.38
C VAL A 170 10.02 1.35 15.32
N PHE A 171 8.91 2.03 15.68
CA PHE A 171 8.25 2.97 14.77
C PHE A 171 9.10 4.17 14.40
N LYS A 172 9.84 4.75 15.35
CA LYS A 172 10.77 5.86 15.08
C LYS A 172 11.84 5.47 14.07
N GLU A 173 12.41 4.29 14.21
CA GLU A 173 13.38 3.76 13.24
C GLU A 173 12.73 3.53 11.87
N ALA A 174 11.57 2.89 11.83
CA ALA A 174 10.89 2.57 10.59
C ALA A 174 10.47 3.82 9.79
N ILE A 175 10.03 4.87 10.48
CA ILE A 175 9.60 6.12 9.84
C ILE A 175 10.80 6.86 9.23
N LEU A 176 11.95 6.86 9.93
CA LEU A 176 13.20 7.41 9.40
C LEU A 176 13.69 6.59 8.19
N ASN A 177 13.68 5.27 8.28
CA ASN A 177 14.05 4.41 7.16
C ASN A 177 13.13 4.65 5.95
N THR A 178 11.81 4.81 6.17
CA THR A 178 10.85 5.11 5.10
C THR A 178 11.23 6.40 4.38
N TYR A 179 11.59 7.44 5.14
CA TYR A 179 12.05 8.72 4.58
C TYR A 179 13.29 8.53 3.67
N PHE A 180 14.31 7.79 4.14
CA PHE A 180 15.53 7.57 3.36
C PHE A 180 15.35 6.60 2.20
N MET A 181 14.49 5.60 2.34
CA MET A 181 14.21 4.62 1.28
C MET A 181 13.38 5.22 0.14
N SER A 182 12.55 6.21 0.44
CA SER A 182 11.63 6.81 -0.50
C SER A 182 11.32 8.27 -0.07
N PRO A 183 12.22 9.21 -0.35
CA PRO A 183 12.07 10.63 0.03
C PRO A 183 10.79 11.26 -0.52
N PRO A 184 10.16 12.19 0.25
CA PRO A 184 8.94 12.89 -0.17
C PRO A 184 9.20 13.81 -1.37
N ARG A 185 8.19 13.93 -2.26
CA ARG A 185 8.22 14.77 -3.46
C ARG A 185 6.85 15.38 -3.72
N ILE A 186 6.86 16.62 -4.25
CA ILE A 186 5.68 17.24 -4.84
C ILE A 186 5.65 16.96 -6.33
N TYR A 187 4.50 16.49 -6.82
CA TYR A 187 4.32 16.17 -8.23
C TYR A 187 3.41 17.18 -8.92
N ARG A 188 3.81 17.59 -10.14
CA ARG A 188 3.01 18.45 -11.02
C ARG A 188 2.33 17.58 -12.06
N TRP A 189 1.00 17.59 -12.12
CA TRP A 189 0.23 16.80 -13.06
C TRP A 189 0.66 17.00 -14.50
N GLU A 190 0.94 18.26 -14.86
CA GLU A 190 1.38 18.63 -16.19
C GLU A 190 2.72 17.96 -16.55
N GLN A 191 3.64 17.87 -15.60
CA GLN A 191 4.94 17.23 -15.79
C GLN A 191 4.80 15.68 -15.87
N MET A 192 3.92 15.11 -15.05
CA MET A 192 3.71 13.65 -15.04
C MET A 192 3.18 13.12 -16.37
N ILE A 193 2.31 13.90 -17.06
CA ILE A 193 1.73 13.52 -18.36
C ILE A 193 2.79 13.52 -19.48
N PHE A 194 3.69 14.51 -19.48
CA PHE A 194 4.63 14.72 -20.57
C PHE A 194 6.01 14.11 -20.32
N ASN A 195 6.34 13.74 -19.10
CA ASN A 195 7.62 13.17 -18.72
C ASN A 195 7.45 11.97 -17.78
N PRO A 196 7.45 10.74 -18.28
CA PRO A 196 7.34 9.53 -17.44
C PRO A 196 8.48 9.38 -16.40
N GLU A 197 9.66 9.97 -16.68
CA GLU A 197 10.83 9.94 -15.80
C GLU A 197 10.84 11.09 -14.78
N TYR A 198 9.77 11.90 -14.74
CA TYR A 198 9.68 12.99 -13.78
C TYR A 198 9.66 12.47 -12.33
N GLU A 199 10.68 12.84 -11.56
CA GLU A 199 10.92 12.39 -10.19
C GLU A 199 10.24 13.26 -9.12
N GLY A 200 9.45 14.25 -9.52
CA GLY A 200 8.86 15.23 -8.61
C GLY A 200 9.85 16.29 -8.11
N GLU A 201 9.33 17.27 -7.40
CA GLU A 201 10.11 18.40 -6.87
C GLU A 201 10.48 18.13 -5.40
N SER A 202 11.76 18.33 -5.06
CA SER A 202 12.22 18.36 -3.68
C SER A 202 11.76 19.65 -3.00
N PHE A 203 11.35 19.56 -1.73
CA PHE A 203 10.87 20.71 -0.95
C PHE A 203 11.36 20.70 0.50
N MET A 204 12.16 19.70 0.87
CA MET A 204 12.59 19.49 2.25
C MET A 204 13.93 20.17 2.59
N ASN A 205 14.68 20.63 1.59
CA ASN A 205 15.98 21.26 1.81
C ASN A 205 15.92 22.77 1.71
N LEU A 206 16.81 23.48 2.41
CA LEU A 206 16.89 24.95 2.43
C LEU A 206 17.13 25.59 1.05
N GLY A 207 17.64 24.84 0.08
CA GLY A 207 17.92 25.33 -1.29
C GLY A 207 16.83 24.96 -2.30
N ASP A 208 15.80 24.25 -1.89
CA ASP A 208 14.74 23.81 -2.78
C ASP A 208 13.87 25.02 -3.21
N LYS A 209 13.53 25.06 -4.51
CA LYS A 209 12.72 26.13 -5.13
C LYS A 209 11.27 25.71 -5.36
N CYS A 210 10.81 24.65 -4.68
CA CYS A 210 9.46 24.17 -4.82
C CYS A 210 8.47 25.21 -4.25
N GLU A 211 7.58 25.69 -5.10
CA GLU A 211 6.47 26.56 -4.71
C GLU A 211 5.18 25.77 -4.72
N LEU A 212 4.47 25.74 -3.58
CA LEU A 212 3.17 25.08 -3.49
C LEU A 212 2.06 25.99 -4.07
N LYS A 213 1.12 25.37 -4.78
CA LYS A 213 -0.13 26.03 -5.16
C LYS A 213 -0.91 26.34 -3.89
N LYS A 214 -1.33 27.60 -3.73
CA LYS A 214 -2.10 28.07 -2.56
C LYS A 214 -3.59 28.22 -2.87
N ASP A 215 -4.01 27.87 -4.08
CA ASP A 215 -5.39 27.90 -4.55
C ASP A 215 -6.14 26.56 -4.25
N ALA A 216 -7.37 26.45 -4.74
CA ALA A 216 -8.21 25.28 -4.54
C ALA A 216 -7.71 24.02 -5.24
N MET A 217 -6.76 24.10 -6.20
CA MET A 217 -6.32 22.94 -6.97
C MET A 217 -5.48 21.94 -6.16
N GLY A 218 -4.82 22.40 -5.09
CA GLY A 218 -4.00 21.54 -4.25
C GLY A 218 -2.67 21.11 -4.87
N ASN A 219 -1.92 20.31 -4.10
CA ASN A 219 -0.59 19.83 -4.46
C ASN A 219 -0.52 18.31 -4.27
N CYS A 220 -0.06 17.57 -5.26
CA CYS A 220 0.10 16.13 -5.16
C CYS A 220 1.41 15.80 -4.43
N LEU A 221 1.29 15.21 -3.24
CA LEU A 221 2.41 14.70 -2.46
C LEU A 221 2.50 13.18 -2.62
N SER A 222 3.69 12.72 -2.94
CA SER A 222 4.04 11.31 -2.95
C SER A 222 5.52 11.13 -2.58
N THR A 223 6.12 10.02 -2.92
CA THR A 223 7.54 9.76 -2.73
C THR A 223 8.23 9.51 -4.06
N THR A 224 9.58 9.48 -4.07
CA THR A 224 10.37 9.16 -5.26
C THR A 224 9.97 7.84 -5.94
N LYS A 225 9.45 6.87 -5.18
CA LYS A 225 9.00 5.57 -5.71
C LYS A 225 7.60 5.61 -6.32
N LYS A 226 6.81 6.64 -6.08
CA LYS A 226 5.41 6.80 -6.53
C LYS A 226 4.46 5.69 -6.05
N THR A 227 4.95 4.63 -5.42
CA THR A 227 4.18 3.51 -4.86
C THR A 227 4.17 3.57 -3.35
N ASN A 228 2.97 3.40 -2.73
CA ASN A 228 2.75 3.59 -1.30
C ASN A 228 3.23 4.97 -0.78
N GLY A 229 3.16 5.98 -1.64
CA GLY A 229 3.75 7.29 -1.38
C GLY A 229 2.89 8.21 -0.53
N ALA A 230 1.62 7.90 -0.29
CA ALA A 230 0.75 8.67 0.61
C ALA A 230 1.31 8.73 2.04
N VAL A 231 2.18 7.79 2.44
CA VAL A 231 2.90 7.81 3.72
C VAL A 231 3.76 9.07 3.89
N ALA A 232 4.12 9.76 2.79
CA ALA A 232 5.00 10.92 2.77
C ALA A 232 4.59 12.01 3.77
N VAL A 233 3.29 12.26 3.93
CA VAL A 233 2.77 13.30 4.83
C VAL A 233 3.07 13.04 6.31
N PHE A 234 3.27 11.77 6.69
CA PHE A 234 3.59 11.36 8.05
C PHE A 234 5.10 11.26 8.33
N LEU A 235 5.94 11.51 7.32
CA LEU A 235 7.39 11.45 7.47
C LEU A 235 7.92 12.66 8.24
N PRO A 236 9.06 12.53 8.94
CA PRO A 236 9.59 13.57 9.82
C PRO A 236 9.77 14.92 9.11
N GLY A 237 9.20 15.98 9.68
CA GLY A 237 9.31 17.35 9.20
C GLY A 237 8.49 17.68 7.95
N VAL A 238 7.83 16.69 7.33
CA VAL A 238 7.09 16.91 6.08
C VAL A 238 5.86 17.77 6.27
N ALA A 239 5.04 17.45 7.26
CA ALA A 239 3.82 18.22 7.52
C ALA A 239 4.14 19.66 7.94
N GLU A 240 5.16 19.85 8.77
CA GLU A 240 5.66 21.16 9.20
C GLU A 240 6.13 21.99 7.99
N GLN A 241 6.90 21.39 7.10
CA GLN A 241 7.42 22.05 5.92
C GLN A 241 6.31 22.42 4.93
N LEU A 242 5.32 21.53 4.74
CA LEU A 242 4.14 21.84 3.91
C LEU A 242 3.34 23.01 4.48
N ALA A 243 3.06 23.00 5.78
CA ALA A 243 2.35 24.11 6.45
C ALA A 243 3.11 25.44 6.37
N TYR A 244 4.44 25.39 6.48
CA TYR A 244 5.32 26.53 6.29
C TYR A 244 5.22 27.11 4.87
N LEU A 245 5.32 26.26 3.83
CA LEU A 245 5.25 26.67 2.43
C LEU A 245 3.86 27.18 2.03
N LEU A 246 2.80 26.60 2.58
CA LEU A 246 1.41 27.06 2.36
C LEU A 246 1.06 28.32 3.16
N ASP A 247 1.78 28.57 4.26
CA ASP A 247 1.47 29.59 5.26
C ASP A 247 0.06 29.42 5.85
N SER A 248 -0.33 28.17 6.10
CA SER A 248 -1.65 27.79 6.66
C SER A 248 -1.63 26.37 7.25
N ASP A 249 -2.69 26.01 7.93
CA ASP A 249 -3.11 24.65 8.09
C ASP A 249 -3.42 24.04 6.70
N PHE A 250 -3.58 22.75 6.59
CA PHE A 250 -3.94 22.13 5.31
C PHE A 250 -4.79 20.88 5.46
N TYR A 251 -5.62 20.63 4.46
CA TYR A 251 -6.35 19.38 4.32
C TYR A 251 -5.56 18.35 3.52
N MET A 252 -5.73 17.09 3.92
CA MET A 252 -5.16 15.90 3.28
C MET A 252 -6.30 15.08 2.66
N VAL A 253 -6.21 14.86 1.37
CA VAL A 253 -7.17 14.10 0.55
C VAL A 253 -6.44 12.90 -0.05
N PHE A 254 -6.63 11.72 0.53
CA PHE A 254 -5.95 10.50 0.11
C PHE A 254 -6.69 9.86 -1.08
N THR A 255 -6.25 10.14 -2.29
CA THR A 255 -6.84 9.58 -3.51
C THR A 255 -6.55 8.08 -3.66
N SER A 256 -5.42 7.63 -3.08
CA SER A 256 -5.01 6.23 -3.01
C SER A 256 -3.97 6.02 -1.90
N VAL A 257 -3.46 4.80 -1.74
CA VAL A 257 -2.25 4.54 -0.91
C VAL A 257 -0.98 5.12 -1.53
N HIS A 258 -1.04 5.61 -2.78
CA HIS A 258 0.13 6.05 -3.55
C HIS A 258 0.41 7.54 -3.43
N GLU A 259 -0.60 8.35 -3.22
CA GLU A 259 -0.48 9.81 -3.13
C GLU A 259 -1.54 10.43 -2.22
N VAL A 260 -1.27 11.65 -1.79
CA VAL A 260 -2.19 12.48 -1.05
C VAL A 260 -2.19 13.90 -1.64
N MET A 261 -3.37 14.45 -1.87
CA MET A 261 -3.53 15.84 -2.27
C MET A 261 -3.53 16.74 -1.02
N ILE A 262 -2.71 17.78 -1.05
CA ILE A 262 -2.53 18.75 0.01
C ILE A 262 -3.19 20.06 -0.42
N HIS A 263 -4.23 20.47 0.29
CA HIS A 263 -5.01 21.69 0.01
C HIS A 263 -4.85 22.70 1.14
N ASN A 264 -4.64 23.96 0.77
CA ASN A 264 -4.66 25.07 1.73
C ASN A 264 -6.07 25.24 2.30
N ASP A 265 -6.23 25.19 3.62
CA ASP A 265 -7.52 25.24 4.31
C ASP A 265 -8.28 26.57 4.17
N LYS A 266 -7.61 27.65 3.72
CA LYS A 266 -8.24 28.95 3.50
C LYS A 266 -9.05 29.07 2.21
N PHE A 267 -8.94 28.08 1.30
CA PHE A 267 -9.49 28.17 -0.06
C PHE A 267 -10.48 27.07 -0.41
N VAL A 268 -10.68 26.10 0.46
CA VAL A 268 -11.56 24.94 0.21
C VAL A 268 -12.28 24.52 1.48
N GLU A 269 -13.47 23.96 1.34
CA GLU A 269 -14.21 23.36 2.44
C GLU A 269 -14.03 21.83 2.43
N PRO A 270 -13.93 21.16 3.60
CA PRO A 270 -13.68 19.72 3.67
C PRO A 270 -14.82 18.88 3.08
N GLU A 271 -16.07 19.36 3.12
CA GLU A 271 -17.23 18.69 2.54
C GLU A 271 -17.14 18.64 1.01
N ASP A 272 -16.70 19.73 0.37
CA ASP A 272 -16.49 19.79 -1.08
C ASP A 272 -15.37 18.86 -1.51
N LEU A 273 -14.26 18.84 -0.75
CA LEU A 273 -13.16 17.90 -0.98
C LEU A 273 -13.60 16.44 -0.84
N GLN A 274 -14.47 16.14 0.14
CA GLN A 274 -14.98 14.79 0.33
C GLN A 274 -15.85 14.32 -0.83
N CYS A 275 -16.69 15.20 -1.39
CA CYS A 275 -17.48 14.90 -2.59
C CYS A 275 -16.57 14.54 -3.78
N VAL A 276 -15.56 15.36 -4.06
CA VAL A 276 -14.60 15.12 -5.14
C VAL A 276 -13.80 13.83 -4.90
N LEU A 277 -13.38 13.58 -3.67
CA LEU A 277 -12.65 12.36 -3.31
C LEU A 277 -13.47 11.10 -3.61
N ARG A 278 -14.75 11.07 -3.24
CA ARG A 278 -15.64 9.93 -3.50
C ARG A 278 -15.78 9.63 -4.99
N ASP A 279 -15.96 10.68 -5.80
CA ASP A 279 -16.03 10.53 -7.25
C ASP A 279 -14.72 9.97 -7.81
N THR A 280 -13.58 10.49 -7.34
CA THR A 280 -12.24 10.01 -7.73
C THR A 280 -12.04 8.53 -7.35
N ILE A 281 -12.39 8.14 -6.13
CA ILE A 281 -12.29 6.75 -5.67
C ILE A 281 -13.15 5.84 -6.55
N ARG A 282 -14.39 6.22 -6.81
CA ARG A 282 -15.32 5.41 -7.61
C ARG A 282 -14.85 5.22 -9.06
N GLU A 283 -14.26 6.25 -9.66
CA GLU A 283 -13.95 6.28 -11.09
C GLU A 283 -12.51 5.80 -11.40
N ALA A 284 -11.56 6.08 -10.53
CA ALA A 284 -10.14 5.94 -10.85
C ALA A 284 -9.31 5.11 -9.87
N THR A 285 -9.77 4.89 -8.62
CA THR A 285 -8.95 4.18 -7.62
C THR A 285 -9.25 2.68 -7.62
N PRO A 286 -8.26 1.82 -7.90
CA PRO A 286 -8.41 0.38 -7.72
C PRO A 286 -8.80 0.03 -6.29
N LYS A 287 -9.58 -1.03 -6.10
CA LYS A 287 -10.06 -1.42 -4.77
C LYS A 287 -8.93 -1.68 -3.80
N GLU A 288 -7.84 -2.30 -4.24
CA GLU A 288 -6.64 -2.61 -3.47
C GLU A 288 -5.87 -1.37 -3.03
N ASP A 289 -5.98 -0.26 -3.77
CA ASP A 289 -5.29 1.00 -3.50
C ASP A 289 -6.13 1.98 -2.66
N TYR A 290 -7.38 1.59 -2.35
CA TYR A 290 -8.27 2.40 -1.51
C TYR A 290 -7.69 2.57 -0.10
N LEU A 291 -7.62 3.82 0.38
CA LEU A 291 -7.15 4.13 1.72
C LEU A 291 -8.26 4.66 2.62
N THR A 292 -8.96 5.73 2.23
CA THR A 292 -10.02 6.36 3.03
C THR A 292 -10.89 7.27 2.17
N SER A 293 -12.15 7.43 2.54
CA SER A 293 -13.05 8.46 1.98
C SER A 293 -13.17 9.70 2.86
N ARG A 294 -12.39 9.78 3.96
CA ARG A 294 -12.41 10.89 4.91
C ARG A 294 -11.39 11.96 4.55
N ILE A 295 -11.68 13.19 4.98
CA ILE A 295 -10.74 14.30 4.90
C ILE A 295 -10.06 14.46 6.27
N TYR A 296 -8.74 14.66 6.21
CA TYR A 296 -7.91 14.93 7.38
C TYR A 296 -7.32 16.33 7.29
N GLN A 297 -7.00 16.91 8.43
CA GLN A 297 -6.34 18.21 8.54
C GLN A 297 -5.07 18.10 9.37
N TYR A 298 -4.03 18.79 8.97
CA TYR A 298 -2.88 19.07 9.81
C TYR A 298 -2.98 20.48 10.38
N ASN A 299 -2.92 20.59 11.70
CA ASN A 299 -2.92 21.88 12.39
C ASN A 299 -1.49 22.28 12.75
N ARG A 300 -1.03 23.40 12.20
CA ARG A 300 0.35 23.91 12.30
C ARG A 300 0.74 24.39 13.70
N GLU A 301 -0.22 24.80 14.52
CA GLU A 301 0.05 25.31 15.87
C GLU A 301 0.22 24.14 16.87
N THR A 302 -0.62 23.13 16.74
CA THR A 302 -0.61 21.96 17.65
C THR A 302 0.24 20.80 17.14
N HIS A 303 0.69 20.83 15.88
CA HIS A 303 1.39 19.75 15.19
C HIS A 303 0.60 18.44 15.18
N LYS A 304 -0.73 18.51 15.06
CA LYS A 304 -1.61 17.35 15.12
C LYS A 304 -2.35 17.13 13.81
N PHE A 305 -2.51 15.86 13.49
CA PHE A 305 -3.43 15.40 12.45
C PHE A 305 -4.78 15.10 13.08
N ILE A 306 -5.87 15.58 12.48
CA ILE A 306 -7.24 15.34 12.92
C ILE A 306 -8.10 14.90 11.73
N CYS A 307 -9.08 14.03 11.95
CA CYS A 307 -10.11 13.72 10.97
C CYS A 307 -11.20 14.79 11.07
N VAL A 308 -11.53 15.46 9.96
CA VAL A 308 -12.49 16.58 9.94
C VAL A 308 -13.85 16.19 9.35
N THR A 309 -13.95 15.08 8.62
CA THR A 309 -15.22 14.58 8.10
C THR A 309 -15.61 13.27 8.78
N PRO A 310 -16.89 13.09 9.18
CA PRO A 310 -17.36 11.85 9.76
C PRO A 310 -17.40 10.71 8.74
N LEU A 311 -17.49 9.45 9.22
CA LEU A 311 -17.99 8.34 8.40
C LEU A 311 -19.47 8.58 8.12
N GLU A 312 -19.89 8.45 6.87
CA GLU A 312 -21.31 8.36 6.56
C GLU A 312 -21.85 6.97 6.91
N GLU A 313 -23.11 6.92 7.41
CA GLU A 313 -23.74 5.67 7.85
C GLU A 313 -24.08 4.69 6.71
N ASP A 314 -23.89 5.07 5.44
CA ASP A 314 -24.30 4.30 4.25
C ASP A 314 -23.25 3.31 3.71
N GLU A 315 -22.11 3.15 4.36
CA GLU A 315 -21.06 2.16 3.96
C GLU A 315 -21.06 0.90 4.85
N LYS A 316 -22.22 0.53 5.41
CA LYS A 316 -22.37 -0.74 6.14
C LYS A 316 -22.98 -1.84 5.30
#